data_bdf43bd69199d502687b936312597390
#
_entry.id   bdf43bd69199d502687b936312597390
#
_cell.length_a   1.000
_cell.length_b   1.000
_cell.length_c   1.000
_cell.angle_alpha   90.00
_cell.angle_beta   90.00
_cell.angle_gamma   90.00
#
_symmetry.space_group_name_H-M   'P 1'
#
loop_
_entity.id
_entity.type
_entity.pdbx_description
1 polymer ?
#
loop_
_entity_poly.entity_id
_entity_poly.type
_entity_poly.pdbx_seq_one_letter_code
_entity_poly.pdbx_strand_id
1 'polypeptide(L)'
;MNSILEFLTRKRGKKKLNFTDFLSYLYLFLGVIIMFGPILWLLMSSFKSGIEINRFPPRFLPYQQRTIEVDGYDEPLQLFEVTFEDGTTRVLARVRRIGLESQMIDPQDPDEIIKVPLSQCEPVEEINFGFENYLTGVRSFNFGRYMLNSVVVTIS
;
A
#
# COMPACT_ATOMS: atom_id res chain seq x y z
N MET A 1 -15.18 -33.34 38.71
CA MET A 1 -14.03 -33.13 37.76
C MET A 1 -14.27 -33.83 36.41
N ASN A 2 -15.18 -34.82 36.32
CA ASN A 2 -15.45 -35.55 35.07
C ASN A 2 -16.36 -34.80 34.05
N SER A 3 -17.26 -33.93 34.53
CA SER A 3 -18.22 -33.22 33.66
C SER A 3 -17.59 -32.28 32.67
N ILE A 4 -16.46 -31.66 32.99
CA ILE A 4 -15.73 -30.73 32.09
C ILE A 4 -15.01 -31.54 31.01
N LEU A 5 -14.41 -32.67 31.35
CA LEU A 5 -13.76 -33.57 30.40
C LEU A 5 -14.76 -34.22 29.44
N GLU A 6 -15.94 -34.63 29.92
CA GLU A 6 -17.03 -35.11 29.06
C GLU A 6 -17.56 -34.03 28.12
N PHE A 7 -17.63 -32.79 28.55
CA PHE A 7 -18.02 -31.66 27.70
C PHE A 7 -16.99 -31.41 26.55
N LEU A 8 -15.69 -31.49 26.86
CA LEU A 8 -14.60 -31.28 25.90
C LEU A 8 -14.38 -32.44 24.93
N THR A 9 -14.69 -33.69 25.36
CA THR A 9 -14.47 -34.91 24.57
C THR A 9 -15.71 -35.44 23.85
N ARG A 10 -16.86 -34.81 24.04
CA ARG A 10 -18.13 -35.23 23.44
C ARG A 10 -18.07 -35.15 21.92
N LYS A 11 -17.83 -36.29 21.24
CA LYS A 11 -17.93 -36.43 19.79
C LYS A 11 -19.36 -36.09 19.35
N ARG A 12 -19.55 -34.88 18.84
CA ARG A 12 -20.83 -34.45 18.25
C ARG A 12 -20.99 -35.11 16.89
N GLY A 13 -21.80 -36.17 16.84
CA GLY A 13 -22.23 -36.74 15.58
C GLY A 13 -23.02 -35.74 14.73
N LYS A 14 -23.03 -35.93 13.40
CA LYS A 14 -23.70 -35.14 12.34
C LYS A 14 -25.00 -34.45 12.81
N LYS A 15 -24.95 -33.29 13.42
CA LYS A 15 -26.14 -32.54 13.78
C LYS A 15 -25.94 -31.03 13.61
N LYS A 16 -27.04 -30.40 13.17
CA LYS A 16 -27.26 -28.97 12.93
C LYS A 16 -26.42 -28.07 13.82
N LEU A 17 -25.76 -27.08 13.22
CA LEU A 17 -25.05 -26.03 13.91
C LEU A 17 -25.95 -25.43 15.00
N ASN A 18 -25.51 -25.50 16.24
CA ASN A 18 -26.19 -24.88 17.37
C ASN A 18 -25.67 -23.43 17.52
N PHE A 19 -26.46 -22.60 18.19
CA PHE A 19 -26.07 -21.22 18.48
C PHE A 19 -24.70 -21.13 19.17
N THR A 20 -24.38 -22.07 20.06
CA THR A 20 -23.05 -22.14 20.72
C THR A 20 -21.92 -22.40 19.72
N ASP A 21 -22.16 -23.26 18.72
CA ASP A 21 -21.15 -23.52 17.69
C ASP A 21 -20.90 -22.25 16.83
N PHE A 22 -21.97 -21.53 16.47
CA PHE A 22 -21.90 -20.27 15.79
C PHE A 22 -21.08 -19.24 16.59
N LEU A 23 -21.35 -19.10 17.89
CA LEU A 23 -20.62 -18.18 18.75
C LEU A 23 -19.13 -18.55 18.87
N SER A 24 -18.84 -19.86 18.96
CA SER A 24 -17.46 -20.36 18.98
C SER A 24 -16.72 -20.06 17.68
N TYR A 25 -17.35 -20.29 16.53
CA TYR A 25 -16.75 -19.95 15.24
C TYR A 25 -16.56 -18.45 15.06
N LEU A 26 -17.52 -17.64 15.50
CA LEU A 26 -17.40 -16.19 15.48
C LEU A 26 -16.22 -15.72 16.33
N TYR A 27 -16.08 -16.25 17.54
CA TYR A 27 -14.96 -15.93 18.43
C TYR A 27 -13.61 -16.32 17.81
N LEU A 28 -13.51 -17.53 17.25
CA LEU A 28 -12.31 -17.99 16.55
C LEU A 28 -11.98 -17.11 15.35
N PHE A 29 -12.99 -16.75 14.55
CA PHE A 29 -12.83 -15.88 13.39
C PHE A 29 -12.31 -14.49 13.78
N LEU A 30 -12.88 -13.89 14.83
CA LEU A 30 -12.39 -12.61 15.35
C LEU A 30 -10.95 -12.72 15.88
N GLY A 31 -10.64 -13.82 16.59
CA GLY A 31 -9.28 -14.09 17.05
C GLY A 31 -8.27 -14.20 15.90
N VAL A 32 -8.65 -14.86 14.81
CA VAL A 32 -7.84 -14.97 13.61
C VAL A 32 -7.63 -13.58 12.98
N ILE A 33 -8.67 -12.77 12.85
CA ILE A 33 -8.55 -11.40 12.29
C ILE A 33 -7.59 -10.55 13.14
N ILE A 34 -7.73 -10.58 14.47
CA ILE A 34 -6.86 -9.83 15.37
C ILE A 34 -5.41 -10.29 15.26
N MET A 35 -5.17 -11.59 15.15
CA MET A 35 -3.83 -12.17 15.05
C MET A 35 -3.19 -11.91 13.68
N PHE A 36 -3.95 -12.08 12.60
CA PHE A 36 -3.43 -11.91 11.23
C PHE A 36 -3.47 -10.46 10.73
N GLY A 37 -4.30 -9.60 11.33
CA GLY A 37 -4.41 -8.19 10.93
C GLY A 37 -3.07 -7.46 10.84
N PRO A 38 -2.24 -7.47 11.90
CA PRO A 38 -0.91 -6.85 11.86
C PRO A 38 0.02 -7.46 10.80
N ILE A 39 -0.07 -8.76 10.57
CA ILE A 39 0.74 -9.47 9.57
C ILE A 39 0.34 -9.00 8.15
N LEU A 40 -0.96 -8.94 7.87
CA LEU A 40 -1.48 -8.43 6.61
C LEU A 40 -1.12 -6.95 6.40
N TRP A 41 -1.17 -6.16 7.47
CA TRP A 41 -0.74 -4.76 7.42
C TRP A 41 0.74 -4.64 7.06
N LEU A 42 1.62 -5.40 7.70
CA LEU A 42 3.05 -5.42 7.39
C LEU A 42 3.31 -5.88 5.95
N LEU A 43 2.60 -6.92 5.51
CA LEU A 43 2.70 -7.41 4.14
C LEU A 43 2.30 -6.33 3.13
N MET A 44 1.16 -5.67 3.34
CA MET A 44 0.73 -4.58 2.45
C MET A 44 1.68 -3.38 2.51
N SER A 45 2.20 -3.06 3.69
CA SER A 45 3.16 -1.96 3.87
C SER A 45 4.49 -2.21 3.17
N SER A 46 4.91 -3.46 3.00
CA SER A 46 6.17 -3.80 2.31
C SER A 46 6.16 -3.46 0.81
N PHE A 47 4.97 -3.35 0.22
CA PHE A 47 4.78 -2.94 -1.17
C PHE A 47 4.69 -1.42 -1.36
N LYS A 48 4.60 -0.65 -0.27
CA LYS A 48 4.45 0.80 -0.34
C LYS A 48 5.77 1.50 -0.59
N SER A 49 5.69 2.66 -1.26
CA SER A 49 6.82 3.58 -1.36
C SER A 49 7.09 4.25 -0.01
N GLY A 50 8.32 4.76 0.20
CA GLY A 50 8.69 5.47 1.43
C GLY A 50 7.82 6.70 1.71
N ILE A 51 7.33 7.36 0.67
CA ILE A 51 6.42 8.51 0.78
C ILE A 51 5.06 8.07 1.33
N GLU A 52 4.52 6.96 0.82
CA GLU A 52 3.21 6.44 1.22
C GLU A 52 3.21 5.85 2.64
N ILE A 53 4.32 5.29 3.09
CA ILE A 53 4.47 4.79 4.47
C ILE A 53 4.34 5.93 5.49
N ASN A 54 4.88 7.10 5.17
CA ASN A 54 4.86 8.28 6.05
C ASN A 54 3.60 9.14 5.93
N ARG A 55 2.67 8.76 5.06
CA ARG A 55 1.43 9.51 4.84
C ARG A 55 0.45 9.31 6.00
N PHE A 56 -0.19 10.41 6.40
CA PHE A 56 -1.28 10.39 7.39
C PHE A 56 -2.58 10.94 6.77
N PRO A 57 -3.72 10.28 6.93
CA PRO A 57 -3.95 8.98 7.56
C PRO A 57 -3.37 7.82 6.74
N PRO A 58 -2.92 6.74 7.41
CA PRO A 58 -2.36 5.58 6.73
C PRO A 58 -3.42 4.82 5.96
N ARG A 59 -3.13 4.45 4.72
CA ARG A 59 -4.02 3.65 3.86
C ARG A 59 -3.61 2.18 3.89
N PHE A 60 -4.54 1.27 3.67
CA PHE A 60 -4.25 -0.17 3.68
C PHE A 60 -3.52 -0.61 2.41
N LEU A 61 -4.03 -0.21 1.25
CA LEU A 61 -3.47 -0.59 -0.06
C LEU A 61 -2.25 0.28 -0.41
N PRO A 62 -1.30 -0.25 -1.20
CA PRO A 62 -0.17 0.50 -1.71
C PRO A 62 -0.62 1.39 -2.88
N TYR A 63 -0.59 2.69 -2.67
CA TYR A 63 -0.83 3.70 -3.71
C TYR A 63 0.49 4.32 -4.12
N GLN A 64 0.61 4.60 -5.40
CA GLN A 64 1.73 5.34 -5.96
C GLN A 64 1.20 6.44 -6.86
N GLN A 65 1.85 7.59 -6.82
CA GLN A 65 1.52 8.67 -7.73
C GLN A 65 1.94 8.28 -9.15
N ARG A 66 1.02 8.44 -10.08
CA ARG A 66 1.26 8.14 -11.48
C ARG A 66 2.25 9.14 -12.08
N THR A 67 3.21 8.63 -12.83
CA THR A 67 4.21 9.42 -13.54
C THR A 67 4.12 9.15 -15.04
N ILE A 68 4.60 10.10 -15.82
CA ILE A 68 4.71 9.99 -17.29
C ILE A 68 6.08 10.48 -17.73
N GLU A 69 6.67 9.79 -18.69
CA GLU A 69 7.86 10.26 -19.39
C GLU A 69 7.44 11.23 -20.51
N VAL A 70 8.01 12.41 -20.51
CA VAL A 70 7.74 13.45 -21.52
C VAL A 70 9.06 13.84 -22.18
N ASP A 71 9.07 13.90 -23.49
CA ASP A 71 10.25 14.29 -24.27
C ASP A 71 10.74 15.68 -23.86
N GLY A 72 12.04 15.78 -23.58
CA GLY A 72 12.66 17.03 -23.10
C GLY A 72 12.83 17.14 -21.58
N TYR A 73 12.40 16.13 -20.81
CA TYR A 73 12.61 16.05 -19.37
C TYR A 73 13.35 14.76 -19.01
N ASP A 74 14.43 14.89 -18.23
CA ASP A 74 15.27 13.74 -17.82
C ASP A 74 14.61 12.82 -16.79
N GLU A 75 13.63 13.32 -16.04
CA GLU A 75 12.93 12.57 -14.99
C GLU A 75 11.43 12.44 -15.31
N PRO A 76 10.81 11.30 -14.96
CA PRO A 76 9.37 11.12 -15.12
C PRO A 76 8.58 12.18 -14.33
N LEU A 77 7.67 12.86 -14.99
CA LEU A 77 6.85 13.90 -14.38
C LEU A 77 5.63 13.31 -13.68
N GLN A 78 5.30 13.86 -12.51
CA GLN A 78 4.14 13.45 -11.73
C GLN A 78 2.84 14.01 -12.30
N LEU A 79 1.83 13.17 -12.45
CA LEU A 79 0.52 13.55 -12.96
C LEU A 79 -0.39 14.08 -11.85
N PHE A 80 -1.07 15.17 -12.16
CA PHE A 80 -2.09 15.79 -11.31
C PHE A 80 -3.38 16.01 -12.10
N GLU A 81 -4.47 15.77 -11.46
CA GLU A 81 -5.78 16.19 -11.93
C GLU A 81 -6.02 17.62 -11.46
N VAL A 82 -6.22 18.51 -12.41
CA VAL A 82 -6.40 19.95 -12.16
C VAL A 82 -7.82 20.34 -12.50
N THR A 83 -8.55 20.88 -11.52
CA THR A 83 -9.87 21.43 -11.72
C THR A 83 -9.77 22.94 -11.88
N PHE A 84 -10.08 23.42 -13.05
CA PHE A 84 -10.08 24.85 -13.38
C PHE A 84 -11.36 25.55 -12.86
N GLU A 85 -11.33 26.88 -12.79
CA GLU A 85 -12.47 27.69 -12.32
C GLU A 85 -13.72 27.58 -13.22
N ASP A 86 -13.54 27.19 -14.46
CA ASP A 86 -14.62 26.93 -15.41
C ASP A 86 -15.30 25.56 -15.22
N GLY A 87 -14.84 24.77 -14.23
CA GLY A 87 -15.32 23.44 -13.94
C GLY A 87 -14.74 22.34 -14.84
N THR A 88 -13.81 22.67 -15.75
CA THR A 88 -13.12 21.67 -16.54
C THR A 88 -12.03 20.99 -15.71
N THR A 89 -11.89 19.69 -15.90
CA THR A 89 -10.84 18.89 -15.24
C THR A 89 -9.90 18.34 -16.31
N ARG A 90 -8.59 18.56 -16.15
CA ARG A 90 -7.55 18.03 -17.03
C ARG A 90 -6.46 17.35 -16.23
N VAL A 91 -5.84 16.33 -16.81
CA VAL A 91 -4.67 15.67 -16.24
C VAL A 91 -3.41 16.32 -16.81
N LEU A 92 -2.64 16.97 -15.95
CA LEU A 92 -1.44 17.69 -16.29
C LEU A 92 -0.22 17.09 -15.60
N ALA A 93 0.94 17.22 -16.23
CA ALA A 93 2.21 16.77 -15.67
C ALA A 93 2.93 17.94 -14.98
N ARG A 94 3.38 17.73 -13.73
CA ARG A 94 4.08 18.78 -12.98
C ARG A 94 5.56 18.82 -13.31
N VAL A 95 6.00 19.95 -13.84
CA VAL A 95 7.42 20.21 -14.12
C VAL A 95 8.14 20.62 -12.85
N ARG A 96 7.60 21.61 -12.13
CA ARG A 96 8.17 22.05 -10.85
C ARG A 96 7.17 22.82 -10.01
N ARG A 97 7.45 22.89 -8.72
CA ARG A 97 6.69 23.70 -7.76
C ARG A 97 7.40 25.04 -7.53
N ILE A 98 6.63 26.13 -7.56
CA ILE A 98 7.12 27.48 -7.27
C ILE A 98 6.21 28.09 -6.18
N GLY A 99 6.64 27.97 -4.92
CA GLY A 99 5.84 28.49 -3.79
C GLY A 99 4.48 27.78 -3.65
N LEU A 100 3.39 28.51 -3.85
CA LEU A 100 2.00 28.03 -3.79
C LEU A 100 1.43 27.66 -5.16
N GLU A 101 2.22 27.79 -6.22
CA GLU A 101 1.83 27.45 -7.59
C GLU A 101 2.67 26.27 -8.09
N SER A 102 2.11 25.53 -9.03
CA SER A 102 2.82 24.51 -9.80
C SER A 102 2.87 24.89 -11.27
N GLN A 103 4.03 24.74 -11.87
CA GLN A 103 4.18 24.77 -13.33
C GLN A 103 3.86 23.38 -13.86
N MET A 104 2.89 23.32 -14.72
CA MET A 104 2.38 22.09 -15.32
C MET A 104 2.37 22.20 -16.83
N ILE A 105 2.46 21.07 -17.49
CA ILE A 105 2.35 20.95 -18.94
C ILE A 105 1.28 19.92 -19.27
N ASP A 106 0.66 20.07 -20.41
CA ASP A 106 -0.18 19.02 -20.97
C ASP A 106 0.74 17.96 -21.59
N PRO A 107 0.63 16.68 -21.22
CA PRO A 107 1.43 15.62 -21.83
C PRO A 107 1.25 15.49 -23.34
N GLN A 108 0.15 16.00 -23.89
CA GLN A 108 -0.12 16.00 -25.34
C GLN A 108 0.42 17.25 -26.05
N ASP A 109 0.64 18.34 -25.31
CA ASP A 109 1.23 19.59 -25.81
C ASP A 109 2.25 20.15 -24.80
N PRO A 110 3.47 19.60 -24.77
CA PRO A 110 4.46 19.93 -23.75
C PRO A 110 5.05 21.33 -23.87
N ASP A 111 4.78 22.06 -24.95
CA ASP A 111 5.31 23.40 -25.18
C ASP A 111 4.58 24.48 -24.37
N GLU A 112 3.34 24.21 -23.92
CA GLU A 112 2.55 25.15 -23.13
C GLU A 112 2.73 24.93 -21.63
N ILE A 113 3.36 25.90 -20.93
CA ILE A 113 3.49 25.86 -19.47
C ILE A 113 2.32 26.59 -18.83
N ILE A 114 1.50 25.85 -18.10
CA ILE A 114 0.35 26.33 -17.36
C ILE A 114 0.72 26.50 -15.89
N LYS A 115 0.44 27.66 -15.30
CA LYS A 115 0.61 27.86 -13.85
C LYS A 115 -0.72 27.63 -13.15
N VAL A 116 -0.72 26.74 -12.18
CA VAL A 116 -1.92 26.35 -11.44
C VAL A 116 -1.65 26.42 -9.94
N PRO A 117 -2.60 27.00 -9.15
CA PRO A 117 -2.52 26.97 -7.70
C PRO A 117 -2.53 25.53 -7.16
N LEU A 118 -1.72 25.26 -6.13
CA LEU A 118 -1.65 23.92 -5.52
C LEU A 118 -3.00 23.42 -4.96
N SER A 119 -3.89 24.34 -4.60
CA SER A 119 -5.23 24.01 -4.09
C SER A 119 -6.15 23.36 -5.12
N GLN A 120 -5.84 23.52 -6.41
CA GLN A 120 -6.62 22.96 -7.53
C GLN A 120 -6.01 21.68 -8.09
N CYS A 121 -4.90 21.22 -7.50
CA CYS A 121 -4.12 20.07 -7.98
C CYS A 121 -4.36 18.86 -7.08
N GLU A 122 -4.97 17.81 -7.60
CA GLU A 122 -5.10 16.53 -6.93
C GLU A 122 -4.14 15.51 -7.56
N PRO A 123 -3.32 14.79 -6.78
CA PRO A 123 -2.41 13.82 -7.33
C PRO A 123 -3.18 12.66 -7.95
N VAL A 124 -2.86 12.29 -9.19
CA VAL A 124 -3.37 11.08 -9.83
C VAL A 124 -2.64 9.88 -9.23
N GLU A 125 -3.36 9.06 -8.50
CA GLU A 125 -2.80 7.91 -7.78
C GLU A 125 -3.33 6.61 -8.37
N GLU A 126 -2.49 5.60 -8.42
CA GLU A 126 -2.85 4.24 -8.82
C GLU A 126 -2.38 3.22 -7.78
N ILE A 127 -3.05 2.08 -7.73
CA ILE A 127 -2.61 0.96 -6.90
C ILE A 127 -1.42 0.31 -7.61
N ASN A 128 -0.25 0.41 -6.98
CA ASN A 128 0.96 -0.21 -7.48
C ASN A 128 1.65 -1.02 -6.39
N PHE A 129 1.84 -2.31 -6.68
CA PHE A 129 2.61 -3.20 -5.82
C PHE A 129 4.09 -3.05 -6.15
N GLY A 130 4.82 -2.32 -5.32
CA GLY A 130 6.25 -2.02 -5.49
C GLY A 130 7.14 -3.25 -5.26
N PHE A 131 7.09 -4.25 -6.15
CA PHE A 131 8.00 -5.41 -6.09
C PHE A 131 9.46 -5.01 -6.22
N GLU A 132 9.73 -3.84 -6.77
CA GLU A 132 11.07 -3.28 -6.89
C GLU A 132 11.74 -3.06 -5.52
N ASN A 133 10.95 -2.82 -4.46
CA ASN A 133 11.46 -2.70 -3.10
C ASN A 133 12.23 -3.95 -2.68
N TYR A 134 11.75 -5.13 -3.05
CA TYR A 134 12.41 -6.41 -2.75
C TYR A 134 13.68 -6.59 -3.55
N LEU A 135 13.67 -6.25 -4.83
CA LEU A 135 14.85 -6.32 -5.69
C LEU A 135 15.94 -5.35 -5.21
N THR A 136 15.54 -4.13 -4.87
CA THR A 136 16.45 -3.12 -4.33
C THR A 136 17.00 -3.55 -2.97
N GLY A 137 16.18 -4.07 -2.08
CA GLY A 137 16.61 -4.59 -0.79
C GLY A 137 17.64 -5.71 -0.92
N VAL A 138 17.40 -6.69 -1.80
CA VAL A 138 18.34 -7.81 -2.03
C VAL A 138 19.66 -7.33 -2.66
N ARG A 139 19.61 -6.32 -3.56
CA ARG A 139 20.80 -5.80 -4.26
C ARG A 139 21.60 -4.81 -3.41
N SER A 140 20.93 -3.93 -2.65
CA SER A 140 21.58 -2.88 -1.87
C SER A 140 22.34 -3.41 -0.66
N PHE A 141 21.91 -4.54 -0.11
CA PHE A 141 22.57 -5.21 0.99
C PHE A 141 23.05 -6.57 0.51
N ASN A 142 24.24 -7.02 0.94
CA ASN A 142 24.70 -8.38 0.72
C ASN A 142 23.81 -9.38 1.49
N PHE A 143 22.51 -9.34 1.17
CA PHE A 143 21.43 -10.06 1.88
C PHE A 143 21.76 -11.56 2.01
N GLY A 144 22.25 -12.18 0.93
CA GLY A 144 22.62 -13.58 0.94
C GLY A 144 23.69 -13.91 1.98
N ARG A 145 24.68 -13.03 2.16
CA ARG A 145 25.75 -13.21 3.16
C ARG A 145 25.21 -13.10 4.60
N TYR A 146 24.35 -12.12 4.84
CA TYR A 146 23.74 -11.97 6.18
C TYR A 146 22.81 -13.13 6.51
N MET A 147 22.02 -13.58 5.55
CA MET A 147 21.16 -14.74 5.71
C MET A 147 21.96 -16.01 5.99
N LEU A 148 23.05 -16.24 5.27
CA LEU A 148 23.93 -17.38 5.45
C LEU A 148 24.60 -17.36 6.84
N ASN A 149 25.06 -16.18 7.28
CA ASN A 149 25.62 -16.02 8.62
C ASN A 149 24.58 -16.34 9.71
N SER A 150 23.32 -15.86 9.54
CA SER A 150 22.24 -16.15 10.49
C SER A 150 21.93 -17.66 10.57
N VAL A 151 21.89 -18.33 9.43
CA VAL A 151 21.69 -19.79 9.36
C VAL A 151 22.84 -20.53 10.06
N VAL A 152 24.10 -20.16 9.79
CA VAL A 152 25.27 -20.80 10.41
C VAL A 152 25.23 -20.63 11.94
N VAL A 153 24.96 -19.42 12.42
CA VAL A 153 24.87 -19.17 13.86
C VAL A 153 23.71 -19.91 14.54
N THR A 154 22.60 -20.13 13.81
CA THR A 154 21.43 -20.83 14.37
C THR A 154 21.66 -22.35 14.46
N ILE A 155 22.51 -22.92 13.57
CA ILE A 155 22.77 -24.37 13.52
C ILE A 155 23.96 -24.77 14.39
N SER A 156 24.87 -23.84 14.69
CA SER A 156 26.06 -24.08 15.54
C SER A 156 25.73 -23.97 17.02
#